data_df6b5b95759e26eed938276558e0911b
#
_entry.id   df6b5b95759e26eed938276558e0911b
#
_cell.length_a   1.000
_cell.length_b   1.000
_cell.length_c   1.000
_cell.angle_alpha   90.00
_cell.angle_beta   90.00
_cell.angle_gamma   90.00
#
_symmetry.space_group_name_H-M   'P 1'
#
loop_
_entity.id
_entity.type
_entity.pdbx_description
1 polymer ?
#
loop_
_entity_poly.entity_id
_entity_poly.type
_entity_poly.pdbx_seq_one_letter_code
_entity_poly.pdbx_strand_id
1 'polypeptide(L)'
;MKKIVLVASLLIGLTFSAQAQNNSKNALGLRLGDNDGFGGEVSYQRKLAKNNRLEFDLGWRNSNNVDAIKLVGLYQWVWNIDGGFNWYAGVGGGLGTWSYDNRYYYNNGNGNGDFYYDGVDDSGAFALVAGDIGIEYNFDIPLQLSLDFRPEIYFNSDRFRENSFGPDIALGVRFLF
;
A
#
# COMPACT_ATOMS: atom_id res chain seq x y z
N MET A 1 -17.03 19.79 -11.17
CA MET A 1 -17.28 19.03 -12.40
C MET A 1 -16.17 17.98 -12.69
N LYS A 2 -14.86 18.31 -12.62
CA LYS A 2 -13.76 17.33 -12.89
C LYS A 2 -13.79 16.09 -11.95
N LYS A 3 -14.13 16.25 -10.67
CA LYS A 3 -14.22 15.14 -9.69
C LYS A 3 -15.38 14.17 -9.98
N ILE A 4 -16.50 14.68 -10.51
CA ILE A 4 -17.69 13.87 -10.87
C ILE A 4 -17.40 13.03 -12.12
N VAL A 5 -16.66 13.58 -13.09
CA VAL A 5 -16.26 12.87 -14.31
C VAL A 5 -15.30 11.72 -13.98
N LEU A 6 -14.40 11.90 -13.00
CA LEU A 6 -13.46 10.88 -12.55
C LEU A 6 -14.18 9.71 -11.85
N VAL A 7 -15.17 10.00 -11.01
CA VAL A 7 -15.99 8.98 -10.35
C VAL A 7 -16.90 8.28 -11.35
N ALA A 8 -17.47 9.00 -12.33
CA ALA A 8 -18.30 8.43 -13.39
C ALA A 8 -17.50 7.52 -14.32
N SER A 9 -16.26 7.89 -14.68
CA SER A 9 -15.39 7.02 -15.50
C SER A 9 -14.94 5.77 -14.74
N LEU A 10 -14.74 5.85 -13.43
CA LEU A 10 -14.47 4.69 -12.58
C LEU A 10 -15.67 3.73 -12.54
N LEU A 11 -16.88 4.25 -12.45
CA LEU A 11 -18.13 3.46 -12.43
C LEU A 11 -18.45 2.83 -13.78
N ILE A 12 -18.14 3.49 -14.90
CA ILE A 12 -18.36 2.94 -16.26
C ILE A 12 -17.41 1.76 -16.54
N GLY A 13 -16.18 1.78 -15.99
CA GLY A 13 -15.24 0.65 -16.08
C GLY A 13 -15.75 -0.62 -15.38
N LEU A 14 -16.65 -0.51 -14.41
CA LEU A 14 -17.18 -1.64 -13.66
C LEU A 14 -18.29 -2.43 -14.37
N THR A 15 -18.88 -1.89 -15.44
CA THR A 15 -20.04 -2.53 -16.11
C THR A 15 -19.68 -3.57 -17.16
N PHE A 16 -18.41 -3.69 -17.57
CA PHE A 16 -18.00 -4.57 -18.67
C PHE A 16 -17.53 -5.98 -18.27
N SER A 17 -17.58 -6.36 -17.01
CA SER A 17 -16.91 -7.59 -16.53
C SER A 17 -17.78 -8.64 -15.87
N ALA A 18 -19.11 -8.62 -16.06
CA ALA A 18 -20.03 -9.58 -15.41
C ALA A 18 -19.85 -11.06 -15.83
N GLN A 19 -18.98 -11.37 -16.79
CA GLN A 19 -18.74 -12.75 -17.26
C GLN A 19 -17.34 -13.32 -16.94
N ALA A 20 -16.47 -12.56 -16.25
CA ALA A 20 -15.07 -12.94 -16.07
C ALA A 20 -14.77 -13.72 -14.78
N GLN A 21 -15.76 -14.00 -13.96
CA GLN A 21 -15.58 -14.39 -12.56
C GLN A 21 -14.85 -15.72 -12.30
N ASN A 22 -15.00 -16.68 -13.17
CA ASN A 22 -14.36 -18.00 -12.96
C ASN A 22 -12.91 -18.07 -13.50
N ASN A 23 -12.42 -17.03 -14.20
CA ASN A 23 -11.11 -17.03 -14.86
C ASN A 23 -10.30 -15.73 -14.64
N SER A 24 -10.70 -14.85 -13.73
CA SER A 24 -9.96 -13.62 -13.47
C SER A 24 -8.52 -13.91 -13.06
N LYS A 25 -7.58 -13.34 -13.80
CA LYS A 25 -6.14 -13.51 -13.54
C LYS A 25 -5.53 -12.32 -12.84
N ASN A 26 -6.25 -11.20 -12.81
CA ASN A 26 -5.77 -9.95 -12.25
C ASN A 26 -6.78 -9.41 -11.23
N ALA A 27 -6.26 -8.71 -10.24
CA ALA A 27 -7.04 -7.88 -9.34
C ALA A 27 -6.33 -6.55 -9.13
N LEU A 28 -7.07 -5.46 -9.12
CA LEU A 28 -6.55 -4.11 -8.87
C LEU A 28 -7.43 -3.42 -7.85
N GLY A 29 -6.84 -2.76 -6.89
CA GLY A 29 -7.61 -2.07 -5.88
C GLY A 29 -6.76 -1.30 -4.88
N LEU A 30 -7.30 -1.18 -3.69
CA LEU A 30 -6.67 -0.47 -2.59
C LEU A 30 -6.50 -1.42 -1.41
N ARG A 31 -5.39 -1.25 -0.70
CA ARG A 31 -5.11 -1.84 0.59
C ARG A 31 -4.98 -0.71 1.60
N LEU A 32 -5.77 -0.75 2.66
CA LEU A 32 -5.88 0.28 3.68
C LEU A 32 -5.43 -0.31 5.02
N GLY A 33 -4.28 0.11 5.49
CA GLY A 33 -3.68 -0.32 6.74
C GLY A 33 -3.19 0.87 7.55
N ASP A 34 -2.37 0.61 8.54
CA ASP A 34 -1.72 1.63 9.35
C ASP A 34 -0.31 1.17 9.75
N ASN A 35 0.63 1.24 8.81
CA ASN A 35 2.05 0.97 9.08
C ASN A 35 2.85 2.26 8.98
N ASP A 36 3.08 2.93 10.12
CA ASP A 36 3.88 4.15 10.24
C ASP A 36 3.54 5.24 9.22
N GLY A 37 2.23 5.45 8.99
CA GLY A 37 1.71 6.47 8.08
C GLY A 37 1.62 6.06 6.61
N PHE A 38 1.98 4.83 6.24
CA PHE A 38 1.60 4.24 4.95
C PHE A 38 0.17 3.69 5.05
N GLY A 39 -0.80 4.59 5.23
CA GLY A 39 -2.20 4.21 5.49
C GLY A 39 -2.96 3.73 4.26
N GLY A 40 -2.45 3.98 3.06
CA GLY A 40 -3.07 3.58 1.80
C GLY A 40 -2.05 3.09 0.79
N GLU A 41 -2.38 1.99 0.12
CA GLU A 41 -1.56 1.40 -0.93
C GLU A 41 -2.45 1.07 -2.14
N VAL A 42 -1.94 1.28 -3.35
CA VAL A 42 -2.52 0.70 -4.57
C VAL A 42 -2.00 -0.72 -4.68
N SER A 43 -2.91 -1.67 -4.74
CA SER A 43 -2.62 -3.10 -4.74
C SER A 43 -2.99 -3.73 -6.07
N TYR A 44 -2.06 -4.47 -6.67
CA TYR A 44 -2.28 -5.25 -7.88
C TYR A 44 -1.89 -6.70 -7.65
N GLN A 45 -2.79 -7.62 -7.99
CA GLN A 45 -2.53 -9.05 -7.92
C GLN A 45 -2.55 -9.69 -9.30
N ARG A 46 -1.64 -10.62 -9.52
CA ARG A 46 -1.56 -11.45 -10.73
C ARG A 46 -1.52 -12.93 -10.37
N LYS A 47 -2.56 -13.67 -10.73
CA LYS A 47 -2.61 -15.14 -10.57
C LYS A 47 -1.61 -15.78 -11.53
N LEU A 48 -0.71 -16.58 -10.98
CA LEU A 48 0.29 -17.34 -11.74
C LEU A 48 -0.18 -18.76 -12.03
N ALA A 49 -0.74 -19.42 -11.01
CA ALA A 49 -1.23 -20.79 -11.08
C ALA A 49 -2.50 -20.92 -10.24
N LYS A 50 -3.02 -22.16 -10.10
CA LYS A 50 -4.25 -22.43 -9.35
C LYS A 50 -4.20 -21.87 -7.92
N ASN A 51 -3.05 -22.02 -7.26
CA ASN A 51 -2.88 -21.72 -5.84
C ASN A 51 -1.81 -20.68 -5.58
N ASN A 52 -1.30 -19.97 -6.60
CA ASN A 52 -0.19 -19.03 -6.44
C ASN A 52 -0.47 -17.74 -7.17
N ARG A 53 -0.07 -16.62 -6.57
CA ARG A 53 -0.14 -15.30 -7.17
C ARG A 53 1.03 -14.41 -6.75
N LEU A 54 1.27 -13.38 -7.54
CA LEU A 54 2.07 -12.21 -7.15
C LEU A 54 1.13 -11.10 -6.72
N GLU A 55 1.55 -10.35 -5.72
CA GLU A 55 0.94 -9.09 -5.32
C GLU A 55 2.01 -8.00 -5.35
N PHE A 56 1.63 -6.82 -5.83
CA PHE A 56 2.47 -5.62 -5.83
C PHE A 56 1.68 -4.49 -5.20
N ASP A 57 2.25 -3.87 -4.18
CA ASP A 57 1.63 -2.78 -3.45
C ASP A 57 2.52 -1.55 -3.53
N LEU A 58 1.95 -0.46 -4.01
CA LEU A 58 2.57 0.86 -4.06
C LEU A 58 1.96 1.72 -2.96
N GLY A 59 2.75 1.98 -1.92
CA GLY A 59 2.36 2.81 -0.79
C GLY A 59 3.03 4.17 -0.82
N TRP A 60 2.35 5.17 -0.28
CA TRP A 60 2.91 6.50 -0.05
C TRP A 60 2.59 6.99 1.34
N ARG A 61 3.52 7.74 1.90
CA ARG A 61 3.39 8.43 3.18
C ARG A 61 3.64 9.90 2.94
N ASN A 62 2.76 10.74 3.48
CA ASN A 62 2.96 12.17 3.55
C ASN A 62 2.62 12.62 4.98
N SER A 63 3.61 13.00 5.72
CA SER A 63 3.44 13.55 7.07
C SER A 63 4.21 14.86 7.16
N ASN A 64 3.94 15.68 8.19
CA ASN A 64 4.41 17.06 8.29
C ASN A 64 5.91 17.29 7.99
N ASN A 65 6.74 16.26 8.11
CA ASN A 65 8.18 16.36 7.92
C ASN A 65 8.79 15.19 7.13
N VAL A 66 7.99 14.18 6.76
CA VAL A 66 8.51 12.96 6.09
C VAL A 66 7.60 12.61 4.94
N ASP A 67 8.15 12.61 3.74
CA ASP A 67 7.54 12.01 2.56
C ASP A 67 8.25 10.71 2.22
N ALA A 68 7.50 9.67 1.97
CA ALA A 68 8.07 8.40 1.56
C ALA A 68 7.17 7.68 0.55
N ILE A 69 7.81 6.88 -0.30
CA ILE A 69 7.14 5.97 -1.23
C ILE A 69 7.77 4.58 -1.10
N LYS A 70 6.94 3.54 -1.11
CA LYS A 70 7.43 2.15 -1.11
C LYS A 70 6.73 1.32 -2.17
N LEU A 71 7.45 0.37 -2.73
CA LEU A 71 6.93 -0.69 -3.58
C LEU A 71 7.26 -2.03 -2.93
N VAL A 72 6.24 -2.82 -2.65
CA VAL A 72 6.36 -4.17 -2.07
C VAL A 72 5.92 -5.18 -3.10
N GLY A 73 6.65 -6.28 -3.26
CA GLY A 73 6.30 -7.42 -4.08
C GLY A 73 6.23 -8.68 -3.22
N LEU A 74 5.13 -9.41 -3.32
CA LEU A 74 4.86 -10.60 -2.54
C LEU A 74 4.55 -11.78 -3.46
N TYR A 75 5.09 -12.94 -3.13
CA TYR A 75 4.65 -14.21 -3.67
C TYR A 75 3.74 -14.87 -2.64
N GLN A 76 2.50 -15.16 -3.02
CA GLN A 76 1.48 -15.67 -2.12
C GLN A 76 0.99 -17.05 -2.58
N TRP A 77 0.77 -17.94 -1.61
CA TRP A 77 0.04 -19.18 -1.75
C TRP A 77 -1.38 -18.98 -1.24
N VAL A 78 -2.36 -19.45 -2.01
CA VAL A 78 -3.79 -19.24 -1.73
C VAL A 78 -4.48 -20.59 -1.64
N TRP A 79 -5.24 -20.78 -0.59
CA TRP A 79 -6.01 -22.01 -0.36
C TRP A 79 -7.47 -21.67 -0.15
N ASN A 80 -8.33 -22.39 -0.87
CA ASN A 80 -9.78 -22.25 -0.69
C ASN A 80 -10.23 -22.91 0.61
N ILE A 81 -11.06 -22.22 1.38
CA ILE A 81 -11.70 -22.76 2.59
C ILE A 81 -13.07 -23.33 2.23
N ASP A 82 -13.97 -22.46 1.75
CA ASP A 82 -15.31 -22.82 1.31
C ASP A 82 -15.92 -21.67 0.51
N GLY A 83 -16.68 -22.01 -0.57
CA GLY A 83 -17.32 -21.02 -1.41
C GLY A 83 -16.36 -19.97 -1.93
N GLY A 84 -16.64 -18.69 -1.64
CA GLY A 84 -15.78 -17.55 -2.00
C GLY A 84 -14.65 -17.26 -1.02
N PHE A 85 -14.59 -17.96 0.14
CA PHE A 85 -13.58 -17.75 1.17
C PHE A 85 -12.27 -18.47 0.84
N ASN A 86 -11.18 -17.72 0.91
CA ASN A 86 -9.84 -18.25 0.83
C ASN A 86 -9.02 -17.71 2.01
N TRP A 87 -7.97 -18.44 2.38
CA TRP A 87 -6.87 -17.90 3.15
C TRP A 87 -5.60 -17.93 2.32
N TYR A 88 -4.64 -17.09 2.66
CA TYR A 88 -3.38 -17.04 1.97
C TYR A 88 -2.24 -16.74 2.92
N ALA A 89 -1.05 -17.16 2.52
CA ALA A 89 0.20 -16.77 3.15
C ALA A 89 1.21 -16.42 2.08
N GLY A 90 2.12 -15.51 2.39
CA GLY A 90 3.09 -15.03 1.43
C GLY A 90 4.39 -14.56 2.06
N VAL A 91 5.36 -14.37 1.19
CA VAL A 91 6.65 -13.78 1.53
C VAL A 91 7.10 -12.90 0.38
N GLY A 92 7.86 -11.88 0.71
CA GLY A 92 8.40 -10.98 -0.30
C GLY A 92 9.31 -9.91 0.26
N GLY A 93 9.41 -8.83 -0.46
CA GLY A 93 10.20 -7.70 -0.04
C GLY A 93 9.90 -6.46 -0.86
N GLY A 94 10.51 -5.36 -0.50
CA GLY A 94 10.26 -4.10 -1.14
C GLY A 94 11.43 -3.14 -1.03
N LEU A 95 11.30 -2.07 -1.78
CA LEU A 95 12.21 -0.93 -1.80
C LEU A 95 11.40 0.35 -1.67
N GLY A 96 12.01 1.36 -1.12
CA GLY A 96 11.40 2.68 -1.05
C GLY A 96 12.42 3.78 -0.89
N THR A 97 11.91 5.00 -0.98
CA THR A 97 12.67 6.22 -0.74
C THR A 97 11.94 7.07 0.29
N TRP A 98 12.69 7.86 1.01
CA TRP A 98 12.17 8.83 1.97
C TRP A 98 12.90 10.16 1.79
N SER A 99 12.20 11.24 2.10
CA SER A 99 12.76 12.58 2.25
C SER A 99 12.24 13.21 3.53
N TYR A 100 13.13 13.87 4.24
CA TYR A 100 12.84 14.58 5.45
C TYR A 100 13.03 16.08 5.20
N ASP A 101 11.97 16.86 5.38
CA ASP A 101 11.98 18.31 5.24
C ASP A 101 12.05 18.93 6.64
N ASN A 102 13.19 19.47 6.99
CA ASN A 102 13.46 20.05 8.31
C ASN A 102 13.45 21.57 8.23
N ARG A 103 12.27 22.15 8.05
CA ARG A 103 12.08 23.61 8.02
C ARG A 103 11.78 24.12 9.42
N TYR A 104 12.74 24.78 10.05
CA TYR A 104 12.52 25.53 11.28
C TYR A 104 12.24 27.02 10.97
N TYR A 105 11.12 27.52 11.46
CA TYR A 105 10.81 28.95 11.45
C TYR A 105 11.35 29.57 12.74
N TYR A 106 12.36 30.39 12.66
CA TYR A 106 12.82 31.17 13.81
C TYR A 106 12.26 32.60 13.71
N ASN A 107 11.46 33.02 14.69
CA ASN A 107 10.96 34.38 14.82
C ASN A 107 11.84 35.14 15.83
N ASN A 108 12.67 36.04 15.37
CA ASN A 108 13.55 36.82 16.23
C ASN A 108 12.82 38.08 16.75
N GLY A 109 11.75 37.95 17.50
CA GLY A 109 11.06 38.89 18.41
C GLY A 109 11.09 40.42 18.16
N ASN A 110 11.72 40.94 17.11
CA ASN A 110 11.97 42.34 16.87
C ASN A 110 11.09 42.97 15.75
N GLY A 111 9.92 42.39 15.49
CA GLY A 111 8.88 43.02 14.67
C GLY A 111 9.16 43.17 13.16
N ASN A 112 10.35 42.93 12.68
CA ASN A 112 10.71 42.76 11.29
C ASN A 112 11.11 41.31 11.10
N GLY A 113 10.19 40.51 10.59
CA GLY A 113 10.37 39.05 10.49
C GLY A 113 11.46 38.64 9.51
N ASP A 114 12.66 38.48 10.01
CA ASP A 114 13.71 37.77 9.31
C ASP A 114 13.49 36.27 9.51
N PHE A 115 12.96 35.62 8.50
CA PHE A 115 12.80 34.15 8.49
C PHE A 115 14.11 33.53 8.00
N TYR A 116 14.84 32.88 8.88
CA TYR A 116 15.98 32.05 8.51
C TYR A 116 15.52 30.63 8.33
N TYR A 117 15.73 30.07 7.14
CA TYR A 117 15.59 28.65 6.86
C TYR A 117 16.92 27.97 7.18
N ASP A 118 17.00 27.25 8.26
CA ASP A 118 18.12 26.36 8.53
C ASP A 118 17.57 24.92 8.46
N GLY A 119 17.48 24.40 7.26
CA GLY A 119 16.96 23.07 6.99
C GLY A 119 18.01 22.24 6.27
N VAL A 120 18.46 21.18 6.87
CA VAL A 120 19.18 20.12 6.15
C VAL A 120 18.13 19.15 5.62
N ASP A 121 17.84 19.26 4.32
CA ASP A 121 17.05 18.26 3.63
C ASP A 121 17.85 16.94 3.62
N ASP A 122 17.32 15.92 4.24
CA ASP A 122 17.91 14.58 4.23
C ASP A 122 16.99 13.63 3.47
N SER A 123 17.58 12.75 2.68
CA SER A 123 16.83 11.78 1.89
C SER A 123 17.61 10.49 1.75
N GLY A 124 16.90 9.40 1.55
CA GLY A 124 17.54 8.10 1.41
C GLY A 124 16.65 7.06 0.79
N ALA A 125 17.23 5.88 0.64
CA ALA A 125 16.52 4.69 0.19
C ALA A 125 16.57 3.63 1.28
N PHE A 126 15.54 2.82 1.35
CA PHE A 126 15.43 1.68 2.25
C PHE A 126 15.01 0.42 1.49
N ALA A 127 15.28 -0.72 2.09
CA ALA A 127 14.77 -2.01 1.65
C ALA A 127 13.98 -2.65 2.78
N LEU A 128 13.09 -3.59 2.44
CA LEU A 128 12.37 -4.36 3.43
C LEU A 128 12.17 -5.80 2.98
N VAL A 129 11.97 -6.69 3.95
CA VAL A 129 11.41 -8.02 3.74
C VAL A 129 10.06 -8.09 4.44
N ALA A 130 9.12 -8.82 3.85
CA ALA A 130 7.77 -8.92 4.35
C ALA A 130 7.30 -10.37 4.38
N GLY A 131 6.60 -10.72 5.46
CA GLY A 131 5.67 -11.84 5.50
C GLY A 131 4.27 -11.34 5.20
N ASP A 132 3.35 -12.26 4.91
CA ASP A 132 1.96 -11.91 4.68
C ASP A 132 1.07 -13.10 5.02
N ILE A 133 -0.01 -12.86 5.75
CA ILE A 133 -1.04 -13.86 6.01
C ILE A 133 -2.39 -13.17 6.08
N GLY A 134 -3.39 -13.73 5.40
CA GLY A 134 -4.70 -13.10 5.37
C GLY A 134 -5.81 -14.05 4.96
N ILE A 135 -6.99 -13.50 5.02
CA ILE A 135 -8.22 -14.10 4.50
C ILE A 135 -8.81 -13.18 3.44
N GLU A 136 -9.48 -13.76 2.46
CA GLU A 136 -10.17 -13.01 1.43
C GLU A 136 -11.51 -13.66 1.09
N TYR A 137 -12.41 -12.83 0.61
CA TYR A 137 -13.68 -13.27 0.08
C TYR A 137 -13.88 -12.73 -1.35
N ASN A 138 -14.08 -13.64 -2.27
CA ASN A 138 -14.42 -13.35 -3.66
C ASN A 138 -15.94 -13.41 -3.82
N PHE A 139 -16.54 -12.25 -4.11
CA PHE A 139 -17.98 -12.16 -4.30
C PHE A 139 -18.42 -12.74 -5.65
N ASP A 140 -19.74 -12.95 -5.82
CA ASP A 140 -20.31 -13.29 -7.12
C ASP A 140 -20.27 -12.13 -8.13
N ILE A 141 -19.95 -10.95 -7.74
CA ILE A 141 -19.57 -9.81 -8.57
C ILE A 141 -18.04 -9.69 -8.64
N PRO A 142 -17.44 -8.97 -9.59
CA PRO A 142 -15.98 -8.87 -9.72
C PRO A 142 -15.35 -8.02 -8.60
N LEU A 143 -15.61 -8.41 -7.37
CA LEU A 143 -15.15 -7.77 -6.15
C LEU A 143 -14.49 -8.78 -5.24
N GLN A 144 -13.34 -8.41 -4.69
CA GLN A 144 -12.65 -9.13 -3.63
C GLN A 144 -12.47 -8.22 -2.42
N LEU A 145 -12.75 -8.73 -1.23
CA LEU A 145 -12.36 -8.12 0.04
C LEU A 145 -11.31 -9.00 0.70
N SER A 146 -10.34 -8.39 1.37
CA SER A 146 -9.33 -9.09 2.15
C SER A 146 -9.07 -8.40 3.48
N LEU A 147 -8.64 -9.20 4.45
CA LEU A 147 -8.05 -8.75 5.70
C LEU A 147 -6.73 -9.50 5.85
N ASP A 148 -5.64 -8.75 6.03
CA ASP A 148 -4.32 -9.33 6.14
C ASP A 148 -3.51 -8.74 7.30
N PHE A 149 -2.52 -9.51 7.72
CA PHE A 149 -1.45 -9.13 8.61
C PHE A 149 -0.12 -9.28 7.89
N ARG A 150 0.61 -8.17 7.75
CA ARG A 150 1.88 -8.09 7.05
C ARG A 150 2.98 -7.58 8.00
N PRO A 151 3.77 -8.45 8.61
CA PRO A 151 4.99 -8.05 9.29
C PRO A 151 6.05 -7.65 8.27
N GLU A 152 6.64 -6.48 8.46
CA GLU A 152 7.72 -5.92 7.62
C GLU A 152 8.96 -5.68 8.47
N ILE A 153 10.13 -6.05 7.96
CA ILE A 153 11.43 -5.74 8.56
C ILE A 153 12.18 -4.83 7.61
N TYR A 154 12.49 -3.64 8.09
CA TYR A 154 13.13 -2.58 7.32
C TYR A 154 14.62 -2.52 7.55
N PHE A 155 15.37 -2.22 6.49
CA PHE A 155 16.80 -2.01 6.48
C PHE A 155 17.11 -0.60 6.01
N ASN A 156 18.07 0.07 6.64
CA ASN A 156 18.47 1.45 6.34
C ASN A 156 17.32 2.47 6.55
N SER A 157 16.52 2.27 7.61
CA SER A 157 15.33 3.08 7.89
C SER A 157 15.47 3.98 9.12
N ASP A 158 16.62 4.00 9.79
CA ASP A 158 16.86 4.63 11.11
C ASP A 158 16.55 6.13 11.16
N ARG A 159 16.51 6.79 10.00
CA ARG A 159 16.24 8.22 9.88
C ARG A 159 14.75 8.57 9.93
N PHE A 160 13.87 7.66 9.52
CA PHE A 160 12.43 7.93 9.46
C PHE A 160 11.58 6.96 10.29
N ARG A 161 12.20 5.95 10.89
CA ARG A 161 11.57 4.96 11.78
C ARG A 161 12.44 4.72 13.00
N GLU A 162 11.80 4.63 14.17
CA GLU A 162 12.48 4.25 15.41
C GLU A 162 12.73 2.74 15.50
N ASN A 163 11.87 1.95 14.87
CA ASN A 163 11.94 0.48 14.89
C ASN A 163 12.06 -0.07 13.48
N SER A 164 12.95 -1.04 13.31
CA SER A 164 13.08 -1.78 12.05
C SER A 164 11.92 -2.75 11.78
N PHE A 165 11.15 -3.12 12.80
CA PHE A 165 9.98 -4.01 12.68
C PHE A 165 8.68 -3.20 12.63
N GLY A 166 7.86 -3.45 11.60
CA GLY A 166 6.55 -2.82 11.39
C GLY A 166 5.49 -3.88 11.13
N PRO A 167 4.64 -4.22 12.11
CA PRO A 167 3.45 -5.01 11.86
C PRO A 167 2.39 -4.12 11.19
N ASP A 168 1.72 -4.64 10.17
CA ASP A 168 0.63 -3.96 9.49
C ASP A 168 -0.60 -4.86 9.41
N ILE A 169 -1.76 -4.32 9.76
CA ILE A 169 -3.06 -4.97 9.55
C ILE A 169 -3.85 -4.11 8.58
N ALA A 170 -4.31 -4.70 7.49
CA ALA A 170 -4.98 -3.94 6.47
C ALA A 170 -6.22 -4.62 5.91
N LEU A 171 -7.13 -3.78 5.42
CA LEU A 171 -8.29 -4.17 4.62
C LEU A 171 -7.99 -3.91 3.14
N GLY A 172 -8.19 -4.93 2.31
CA GLY A 172 -8.08 -4.83 0.86
C GLY A 172 -9.44 -4.83 0.18
N VAL A 173 -9.60 -3.96 -0.82
CA VAL A 173 -10.76 -3.94 -1.71
C VAL A 173 -10.23 -3.94 -3.14
N ARG A 174 -10.53 -4.98 -3.90
CA ARG A 174 -9.98 -5.16 -5.26
C ARG A 174 -11.06 -5.52 -6.26
N PHE A 175 -10.91 -5.04 -7.48
CA PHE A 175 -11.70 -5.39 -8.64
C PHE A 175 -11.00 -6.52 -9.41
N LEU A 176 -11.72 -7.59 -9.72
CA LEU A 176 -11.25 -8.78 -10.42
C LEU A 176 -11.48 -8.67 -11.94
N PHE A 177 -10.46 -8.98 -12.78
CA PHE A 177 -10.57 -8.93 -14.27
C PHE A 177 -9.60 -9.86 -15.00
#